data_7a39728c63559e3ea56c2921cb40543c
#
_entry.id   7a39728c63559e3ea56c2921cb40543c
#
_cell.length_a   1.000
_cell.length_b   1.000
_cell.length_c   1.000
_cell.angle_alpha   90.00
_cell.angle_beta   90.00
_cell.angle_gamma   90.00
#
_symmetry.space_group_name_H-M   'P 1'
#
loop_
_entity.id
_entity.type
_entity.pdbx_description
1 polymer ?
#
loop_
_entity_poly.entity_id
_entity_poly.type
_entity_poly.pdbx_seq_one_letter_code
_entity_poly.pdbx_strand_id
1 'polypeptide(L)'
;MVNGTLILLGRQTARSDGTIETHAERLRQRGVAETVQVERYDETWSPAVDEDVVDECDDRTDEDVFVVPIIVAETNETRDVIPAFGEIIDSATLCDPVGRSPAVTDAIAERAAEQIRPHGETSLVLVGLGSSSMPHQRRTLEYHERRLRERTDYGEVTSAYLLQDPTVECAHYNVTNEQTVVVPVFITPCAATEEVVAKFGRDVVEHADSLGTHPRLTDAICAEVAKHRALEAHAEDS
;
A
#
# COMPACT_ATOMS: atom_id res chain seq x y z
N MET A 1 11.75 17.48 8.06
CA MET A 1 11.50 16.81 9.34
C MET A 1 10.14 17.29 9.83
N VAL A 2 9.25 16.41 10.21
CA VAL A 2 8.00 16.78 10.88
C VAL A 2 8.33 17.02 12.33
N ASN A 3 7.92 18.19 12.85
CA ASN A 3 8.01 18.50 14.27
C ASN A 3 6.78 17.87 14.92
N GLY A 4 6.78 16.54 15.10
CA GLY A 4 5.61 15.83 15.61
C GLY A 4 5.66 14.32 15.38
N THR A 5 4.50 13.70 15.46
CA THR A 5 4.32 12.26 15.45
C THR A 5 3.78 11.75 14.10
N LEU A 6 4.38 10.68 13.59
CA LEU A 6 3.92 9.93 12.44
C LEU A 6 3.42 8.56 12.89
N ILE A 7 2.15 8.29 12.67
CA ILE A 7 1.51 7.00 12.96
C ILE A 7 1.31 6.21 11.67
N LEU A 8 1.89 5.03 11.60
CA LEU A 8 1.67 4.08 10.51
C LEU A 8 0.53 3.13 10.91
N LEU A 9 -0.63 3.30 10.28
CA LEU A 9 -1.80 2.51 10.57
C LEU A 9 -1.90 1.31 9.61
N GLY A 10 -1.83 0.09 10.14
CA GLY A 10 -1.88 -1.12 9.35
C GLY A 10 -2.78 -2.21 9.91
N ARG A 11 -3.13 -3.18 9.05
CA ARG A 11 -3.94 -4.31 9.45
C ARG A 11 -3.12 -5.28 10.29
N GLN A 12 -3.68 -5.72 11.42
CA GLN A 12 -3.15 -6.85 12.17
C GLN A 12 -3.52 -8.15 11.44
N THR A 13 -2.53 -8.93 11.06
CA THR A 13 -2.72 -10.26 10.50
C THR A 13 -1.98 -11.28 11.34
N ALA A 14 -2.43 -12.54 11.34
CA ALA A 14 -1.72 -13.64 12.01
C ALA A 14 -0.27 -13.83 11.50
N ARG A 15 0.07 -13.17 10.39
CA ARG A 15 1.37 -13.19 9.71
C ARG A 15 2.00 -11.80 9.67
N SER A 16 1.72 -10.96 10.65
CA SER A 16 2.45 -9.68 10.79
C SER A 16 3.94 -9.99 10.91
N ASP A 17 4.65 -9.82 9.83
CA ASP A 17 6.05 -10.22 9.65
C ASP A 17 7.04 -9.08 9.92
N GLY A 18 6.60 -8.04 10.62
CA GLY A 18 7.40 -6.85 10.85
C GLY A 18 7.54 -5.93 9.64
N THR A 19 6.69 -6.08 8.61
CA THR A 19 6.72 -5.24 7.40
C THR A 19 6.56 -3.76 7.75
N ILE A 20 5.54 -3.41 8.55
CA ILE A 20 5.27 -2.03 8.93
C ILE A 20 6.38 -1.48 9.84
N GLU A 21 6.86 -2.29 10.78
CA GLU A 21 7.98 -1.97 11.66
C GLU A 21 9.26 -1.68 10.86
N THR A 22 9.50 -2.43 9.79
CA THR A 22 10.63 -2.18 8.90
C THR A 22 10.54 -0.79 8.25
N HIS A 23 9.35 -0.38 7.83
CA HIS A 23 9.15 0.97 7.30
C HIS A 23 9.27 2.02 8.39
N ALA A 24 8.71 1.80 9.59
CA ALA A 24 8.83 2.69 10.73
C ALA A 24 10.31 2.93 11.09
N GLU A 25 11.11 1.88 11.16
CA GLU A 25 12.53 1.99 11.45
C GLU A 25 13.28 2.79 10.38
N ARG A 26 13.00 2.57 9.10
CA ARG A 26 13.58 3.36 8.01
C ARG A 26 13.19 4.84 8.07
N LEU A 27 11.96 5.15 8.47
CA LEU A 27 11.46 6.51 8.63
C LEU A 27 12.15 7.20 9.82
N ARG A 28 12.36 6.49 10.95
CA ARG A 28 13.16 6.98 12.08
C ARG A 28 14.60 7.29 11.65
N GLN A 29 15.24 6.37 10.93
CA GLN A 29 16.62 6.56 10.43
C GLN A 29 16.73 7.75 9.47
N ARG A 30 15.66 8.05 8.70
CA ARG A 30 15.59 9.20 7.79
C ARG A 30 15.24 10.52 8.52
N GLY A 31 14.85 10.46 9.78
CA GLY A 31 14.41 11.63 10.54
C GLY A 31 13.18 12.30 9.93
N VAL A 32 12.20 11.51 9.44
CA VAL A 32 11.00 12.06 8.78
C VAL A 32 10.10 12.76 9.80
N ALA A 33 9.98 12.23 11.00
CA ALA A 33 9.26 12.78 12.13
C ALA A 33 10.08 12.63 13.42
N GLU A 34 9.74 13.36 14.48
CA GLU A 34 10.37 13.20 15.79
C GLU A 34 10.04 11.85 16.41
N THR A 35 8.78 11.46 16.28
CA THR A 35 8.28 10.15 16.72
C THR A 35 7.66 9.40 15.55
N VAL A 36 7.90 8.09 15.45
CA VAL A 36 7.24 7.19 14.49
C VAL A 36 6.65 6.00 15.24
N GLN A 37 5.34 5.88 15.23
CA GLN A 37 4.57 4.82 15.89
C GLN A 37 3.94 3.88 14.85
N VAL A 38 3.61 2.67 15.29
CA VAL A 38 2.90 1.68 14.46
C VAL A 38 1.65 1.26 15.20
N GLU A 39 0.50 1.54 14.59
CA GLU A 39 -0.79 1.14 15.10
C GLU A 39 -1.41 0.07 14.21
N ARG A 40 -2.20 -0.81 14.82
CA ARG A 40 -2.80 -1.96 14.14
C ARG A 40 -4.28 -2.08 14.44
N TYR A 41 -5.04 -2.30 13.38
CA TYR A 41 -6.46 -2.65 13.47
C TYR A 41 -6.68 -4.11 13.04
N ASP A 42 -7.69 -4.77 13.58
CA ASP A 42 -8.17 -6.09 13.19
C ASP A 42 -9.66 -6.05 12.81
N GLU A 43 -10.23 -7.20 12.46
CA GLU A 43 -11.66 -7.32 12.08
C GLU A 43 -12.63 -7.05 13.25
N THR A 44 -12.13 -7.11 14.47
CA THR A 44 -12.91 -6.84 15.70
C THR A 44 -12.64 -5.44 16.24
N TRP A 45 -11.83 -4.66 15.51
CA TRP A 45 -11.40 -3.35 15.97
C TRP A 45 -12.58 -2.46 16.31
N SER A 46 -12.66 -2.14 17.56
CA SER A 46 -13.43 -1.04 18.12
C SER A 46 -12.46 0.07 18.48
N PRO A 47 -12.82 1.35 18.36
CA PRO A 47 -11.94 2.48 18.66
C PRO A 47 -11.52 2.60 20.12
N ALA A 48 -11.30 1.49 20.81
CA ALA A 48 -10.48 1.46 22.02
C ALA A 48 -9.02 1.46 21.55
N VAL A 49 -8.57 2.60 21.06
CA VAL A 49 -7.15 2.89 20.95
C VAL A 49 -6.55 2.61 22.31
N ASP A 50 -5.39 1.97 22.33
CA ASP A 50 -4.61 1.89 23.57
C ASP A 50 -4.60 3.28 24.19
N GLU A 51 -5.15 3.41 25.39
CA GLU A 51 -5.21 4.71 26.10
C GLU A 51 -3.83 5.36 26.14
N ASP A 52 -2.78 4.56 26.13
CA ASP A 52 -1.38 4.99 26.10
C ASP A 52 -1.03 5.82 24.83
N VAL A 53 -1.61 5.52 23.65
CA VAL A 53 -1.35 6.27 22.40
C VAL A 53 -2.06 7.61 22.41
N VAL A 54 -3.27 7.64 22.94
CA VAL A 54 -4.07 8.88 23.08
C VAL A 54 -3.39 9.79 24.11
N ASP A 55 -2.99 9.25 25.25
CA ASP A 55 -2.35 10.01 26.32
C ASP A 55 -0.98 10.58 25.87
N GLU A 56 -0.18 9.82 25.09
CA GLU A 56 1.08 10.33 24.52
C GLU A 56 0.87 11.43 23.46
N CYS A 57 -0.26 11.42 22.74
CA CYS A 57 -0.57 12.45 21.74
C CYS A 57 -1.28 13.67 22.38
N ASP A 58 -2.12 13.47 23.39
CA ASP A 58 -2.95 14.52 24.01
C ASP A 58 -2.11 15.49 24.90
N ASP A 59 -0.99 15.03 25.46
CA ASP A 59 -0.05 15.88 26.21
C ASP A 59 0.78 16.83 25.29
N ARG A 60 0.67 16.70 23.95
CA ARG A 60 1.47 17.43 22.94
C ARG A 60 0.61 18.40 22.13
N THR A 61 -0.04 19.33 22.79
CA THR A 61 -1.01 20.29 22.22
C THR A 61 -0.48 21.20 21.09
N ASP A 62 0.80 21.14 20.74
CA ASP A 62 1.45 21.97 19.71
C ASP A 62 2.20 21.14 18.63
N GLU A 63 2.04 19.80 18.58
CA GLU A 63 2.77 18.94 17.64
C GLU A 63 1.84 18.41 16.53
N ASP A 64 2.32 18.43 15.29
CA ASP A 64 1.61 17.84 14.15
C ASP A 64 1.53 16.31 14.27
N VAL A 65 0.35 15.72 14.18
CA VAL A 65 0.16 14.27 14.15
C VAL A 65 -0.34 13.86 12.76
N PHE A 66 0.43 12.99 12.07
CA PHE A 66 0.05 12.44 10.76
C PHE A 66 -0.25 10.95 10.89
N VAL A 67 -1.42 10.53 10.41
CA VAL A 67 -1.82 9.12 10.34
C VAL A 67 -1.77 8.66 8.89
N VAL A 68 -0.88 7.72 8.58
CA VAL A 68 -0.71 7.16 7.23
C VAL A 68 -1.22 5.72 7.17
N PRO A 69 -2.34 5.46 6.46
CA PRO A 69 -2.82 4.11 6.25
C PRO A 69 -1.89 3.32 5.32
N ILE A 70 -1.29 2.24 5.83
CA ILE A 70 -0.36 1.38 5.08
C ILE A 70 -1.15 0.31 4.31
N ILE A 71 -1.95 0.78 3.38
CA ILE A 71 -2.80 -0.04 2.50
C ILE A 71 -2.67 0.42 1.05
N VAL A 72 -2.96 -0.48 0.10
CA VAL A 72 -2.94 -0.16 -1.33
C VAL A 72 -4.08 0.79 -1.70
N ALA A 73 -5.27 0.52 -1.19
CA ALA A 73 -6.47 1.36 -1.37
C ALA A 73 -7.53 0.97 -0.33
N GLU A 74 -8.47 1.85 -0.10
CA GLU A 74 -9.61 1.58 0.78
C GLU A 74 -10.37 0.32 0.37
N THR A 75 -10.82 -0.41 1.37
CA THR A 75 -11.70 -1.58 1.27
C THR A 75 -12.97 -1.33 2.09
N ASN A 76 -13.96 -2.23 2.01
CA ASN A 76 -15.14 -2.15 2.88
C ASN A 76 -14.77 -2.20 4.36
N GLU A 77 -13.74 -2.96 4.71
CA GLU A 77 -13.23 -3.09 6.07
C GLU A 77 -12.59 -1.78 6.57
N THR A 78 -11.82 -1.11 5.72
CA THR A 78 -11.06 0.09 6.12
C THR A 78 -11.86 1.38 6.03
N ARG A 79 -13.02 1.36 5.38
CA ARG A 79 -13.87 2.54 5.17
C ARG A 79 -14.26 3.24 6.46
N ASP A 80 -14.61 2.46 7.49
CA ASP A 80 -15.07 2.98 8.77
C ASP A 80 -13.94 3.08 9.79
N VAL A 81 -12.96 2.17 9.72
CA VAL A 81 -11.81 2.10 10.63
C VAL A 81 -10.90 3.32 10.48
N ILE A 82 -10.53 3.68 9.25
CA ILE A 82 -9.56 4.76 9.02
C ILE A 82 -10.09 6.13 9.50
N PRO A 83 -11.33 6.57 9.14
CA PRO A 83 -11.88 7.80 9.67
C PRO A 83 -12.04 7.78 11.19
N ALA A 84 -12.56 6.67 11.76
CA ALA A 84 -12.74 6.56 13.20
C ALA A 84 -11.42 6.67 13.97
N PHE A 85 -10.32 6.16 13.41
CA PHE A 85 -9.00 6.35 13.99
C PHE A 85 -8.55 7.82 13.97
N GLY A 86 -8.87 8.55 12.89
CA GLY A 86 -8.60 9.99 12.81
C GLY A 86 -9.45 10.84 13.76
N GLU A 87 -10.66 10.37 14.15
CA GLU A 87 -11.53 11.07 15.09
C GLU A 87 -11.09 10.93 16.57
N ILE A 88 -10.31 9.89 16.88
CA ILE A 88 -9.84 9.63 18.25
C ILE A 88 -8.70 10.59 18.63
N ILE A 89 -7.87 10.97 17.67
CA ILE A 89 -6.78 11.90 17.88
C ILE A 89 -7.21 13.28 17.36
N ASP A 90 -7.65 14.14 18.22
CA ASP A 90 -8.38 15.40 17.93
C ASP A 90 -7.62 16.39 17.02
N SER A 91 -6.32 16.21 16.84
CA SER A 91 -5.48 17.06 15.98
C SER A 91 -4.81 16.30 14.82
N ALA A 92 -5.19 15.03 14.56
CA ALA A 92 -4.48 14.23 13.58
C ALA A 92 -4.89 14.55 12.14
N THR A 93 -3.89 14.75 11.29
CA THR A 93 -4.06 14.78 9.84
C THR A 93 -4.08 13.38 9.28
N LEU A 94 -5.24 12.95 8.81
CA LEU A 94 -5.39 11.67 8.12
C LEU A 94 -4.90 11.77 6.69
N CYS A 95 -3.82 11.06 6.39
CA CYS A 95 -3.25 10.98 5.05
C CYS A 95 -4.01 9.98 4.15
N ASP A 96 -3.83 10.11 2.84
CA ASP A 96 -4.38 9.14 1.89
C ASP A 96 -3.64 7.78 1.96
N PRO A 97 -4.27 6.66 1.54
CA PRO A 97 -3.58 5.39 1.35
C PRO A 97 -2.37 5.51 0.42
N VAL A 98 -1.25 4.89 0.80
CA VAL A 98 0.02 5.00 0.05
C VAL A 98 -0.01 4.37 -1.34
N GLY A 99 -1.00 3.53 -1.63
CA GLY A 99 -1.01 2.69 -2.83
C GLY A 99 -1.00 3.43 -4.16
N ARG A 100 -1.44 4.70 -4.23
CA ARG A 100 -1.42 5.49 -5.47
C ARG A 100 -0.15 6.32 -5.67
N SER A 101 0.82 6.20 -4.79
CA SER A 101 2.10 6.87 -4.95
C SER A 101 2.84 6.40 -6.21
N PRO A 102 3.47 7.30 -6.98
CA PRO A 102 4.37 6.92 -8.08
C PRO A 102 5.49 5.95 -7.63
N ALA A 103 5.96 6.06 -6.41
CA ALA A 103 6.96 5.15 -5.85
C ALA A 103 6.47 3.70 -5.76
N VAL A 104 5.15 3.47 -5.59
CA VAL A 104 4.56 2.14 -5.68
C VAL A 104 4.62 1.58 -7.10
N THR A 105 4.45 2.42 -8.15
CA THR A 105 4.69 1.98 -9.53
C THR A 105 6.12 1.49 -9.71
N ASP A 106 7.08 2.23 -9.17
CA ASP A 106 8.50 1.87 -9.26
C ASP A 106 8.78 0.57 -8.47
N ALA A 107 8.17 0.37 -7.30
CA ALA A 107 8.26 -0.88 -6.54
C ALA A 107 7.73 -2.08 -7.34
N ILE A 108 6.59 -1.93 -8.01
CA ILE A 108 6.00 -2.99 -8.85
C ILE A 108 6.97 -3.33 -10.01
N ALA A 109 7.50 -2.32 -10.69
CA ALA A 109 8.45 -2.52 -11.79
C ALA A 109 9.73 -3.23 -11.32
N GLU A 110 10.29 -2.82 -10.17
CA GLU A 110 11.48 -3.42 -9.59
C GLU A 110 11.22 -4.88 -9.17
N ARG A 111 10.08 -5.19 -8.53
CA ARG A 111 9.68 -6.56 -8.17
C ARG A 111 9.51 -7.46 -9.40
N ALA A 112 8.87 -6.95 -10.45
CA ALA A 112 8.74 -7.70 -11.69
C ALA A 112 10.11 -7.99 -12.34
N ALA A 113 11.00 -6.99 -12.39
CA ALA A 113 12.32 -7.10 -12.99
C ALA A 113 13.28 -8.01 -12.22
N GLU A 114 13.05 -8.27 -10.92
CA GLU A 114 13.76 -9.28 -10.14
C GLU A 114 13.53 -10.70 -10.70
N GLN A 115 12.39 -10.95 -11.34
CA GLN A 115 12.03 -12.24 -11.93
C GLN A 115 12.37 -12.27 -13.42
N ILE A 116 11.78 -11.36 -14.19
CA ILE A 116 11.98 -11.27 -15.63
C ILE A 116 12.28 -9.82 -16.02
N ARG A 117 13.40 -9.59 -16.73
CA ARG A 117 13.69 -8.25 -17.24
C ARG A 117 12.65 -7.83 -18.27
N PRO A 118 12.18 -6.56 -18.23
CA PRO A 118 11.22 -6.05 -19.20
C PRO A 118 11.72 -6.22 -20.64
N HIS A 119 10.85 -6.82 -21.49
CA HIS A 119 11.02 -6.84 -22.96
C HIS A 119 9.67 -7.10 -23.63
N GLY A 120 9.58 -6.82 -24.94
CA GLY A 120 8.34 -6.82 -25.70
C GLY A 120 7.59 -8.16 -25.80
N GLU A 121 8.23 -9.29 -25.45
CA GLU A 121 7.63 -10.62 -25.44
C GLU A 121 7.27 -11.12 -24.03
N THR A 122 7.25 -10.21 -23.05
CA THR A 122 6.89 -10.52 -21.66
C THR A 122 5.63 -9.78 -21.27
N SER A 123 4.71 -10.48 -20.62
CA SER A 123 3.52 -9.91 -19.99
C SER A 123 3.74 -9.68 -18.49
N LEU A 124 3.30 -8.52 -18.00
CA LEU A 124 3.25 -8.18 -16.59
C LEU A 124 1.80 -8.19 -16.11
N VAL A 125 1.48 -9.00 -15.11
CA VAL A 125 0.16 -9.08 -14.50
C VAL A 125 0.20 -8.55 -13.08
N LEU A 126 -0.52 -7.47 -12.82
CA LEU A 126 -0.72 -6.92 -11.48
C LEU A 126 -1.89 -7.64 -10.82
N VAL A 127 -1.73 -8.14 -9.61
CA VAL A 127 -2.83 -8.81 -8.91
C VAL A 127 -3.17 -8.09 -7.62
N GLY A 128 -4.45 -7.71 -7.51
CA GLY A 128 -5.03 -7.11 -6.32
C GLY A 128 -6.17 -7.95 -5.74
N LEU A 129 -6.65 -7.56 -4.56
CA LEU A 129 -7.81 -8.19 -3.94
C LEU A 129 -9.07 -7.97 -4.80
N GLY A 130 -9.30 -6.74 -5.20
CA GLY A 130 -10.53 -6.33 -5.88
C GLY A 130 -11.73 -6.21 -4.93
N SER A 131 -12.79 -5.63 -5.44
CA SER A 131 -14.08 -5.54 -4.76
C SER A 131 -15.19 -5.26 -5.76
N SER A 132 -16.28 -6.01 -5.69
CA SER A 132 -17.46 -5.77 -6.53
C SER A 132 -18.26 -4.53 -6.11
N SER A 133 -18.08 -4.05 -4.89
CA SER A 133 -18.82 -2.92 -4.30
C SER A 133 -18.03 -1.61 -4.26
N MET A 134 -16.69 -1.67 -4.30
CA MET A 134 -15.81 -0.49 -4.21
C MET A 134 -14.79 -0.45 -5.36
N PRO A 135 -14.71 0.67 -6.09
CA PRO A 135 -13.83 0.78 -7.25
C PRO A 135 -12.39 1.17 -6.90
N HIS A 136 -12.07 1.44 -5.62
CA HIS A 136 -10.80 2.06 -5.22
C HIS A 136 -9.58 1.22 -5.61
N GLN A 137 -9.58 -0.08 -5.29
CA GLN A 137 -8.48 -0.98 -5.65
C GLN A 137 -8.30 -1.11 -7.16
N ARG A 138 -9.41 -1.27 -7.91
CA ARG A 138 -9.37 -1.32 -9.37
C ARG A 138 -8.73 -0.06 -9.95
N ARG A 139 -9.18 1.12 -9.53
CA ARG A 139 -8.63 2.41 -9.99
C ARG A 139 -7.15 2.56 -9.66
N THR A 140 -6.72 2.04 -8.53
CA THR A 140 -5.31 2.07 -8.12
C THR A 140 -4.47 1.16 -9.01
N LEU A 141 -4.90 -0.07 -9.29
CA LEU A 141 -4.18 -0.95 -10.19
C LEU A 141 -4.17 -0.44 -11.64
N GLU A 142 -5.31 0.06 -12.15
CA GLU A 142 -5.39 0.69 -13.48
C GLU A 142 -4.47 1.92 -13.62
N TYR A 143 -4.27 2.68 -12.53
CA TYR A 143 -3.31 3.77 -12.49
C TYR A 143 -1.88 3.26 -12.67
N HIS A 144 -1.47 2.21 -11.93
CA HIS A 144 -0.15 1.63 -12.07
C HIS A 144 0.05 0.93 -13.43
N GLU A 145 -0.94 0.19 -13.91
CA GLU A 145 -0.96 -0.46 -15.21
C GLU A 145 -0.65 0.52 -16.34
N ARG A 146 -1.35 1.67 -16.37
CA ARG A 146 -1.09 2.73 -17.37
C ARG A 146 0.33 3.25 -17.29
N ARG A 147 0.83 3.56 -16.07
CA ARG A 147 2.18 4.08 -15.86
C ARG A 147 3.26 3.07 -16.23
N LEU A 148 3.05 1.80 -15.94
CA LEU A 148 3.99 0.73 -16.29
C LEU A 148 4.06 0.52 -17.80
N ARG A 149 2.94 0.59 -18.52
CA ARG A 149 2.92 0.57 -20.00
C ARG A 149 3.72 1.72 -20.61
N GLU A 150 3.70 2.89 -19.98
CA GLU A 150 4.43 4.07 -20.47
C GLU A 150 5.93 4.07 -20.11
N ARG A 151 6.33 3.36 -19.04
CA ARG A 151 7.65 3.49 -18.42
C ARG A 151 8.51 2.24 -18.46
N THR A 152 7.96 1.13 -18.92
CA THR A 152 8.67 -0.16 -19.01
C THR A 152 8.52 -0.75 -20.41
N ASP A 153 9.40 -1.68 -20.74
CA ASP A 153 9.41 -2.36 -22.04
C ASP A 153 8.64 -3.70 -22.02
N TYR A 154 7.76 -3.93 -21.03
CA TYR A 154 6.85 -5.08 -21.06
C TYR A 154 5.91 -4.97 -22.26
N GLY A 155 5.76 -6.04 -23.04
CA GLY A 155 4.89 -6.05 -24.22
C GLY A 155 3.41 -5.90 -23.86
N GLU A 156 3.04 -6.42 -22.71
CA GLU A 156 1.69 -6.30 -22.15
C GLU A 156 1.76 -6.03 -20.66
N VAL A 157 0.88 -5.13 -20.19
CA VAL A 157 0.66 -4.92 -18.76
C VAL A 157 -0.83 -4.95 -18.51
N THR A 158 -1.29 -5.81 -17.61
CA THR A 158 -2.71 -5.98 -17.28
C THR A 158 -2.90 -6.19 -15.79
N SER A 159 -4.15 -6.09 -15.34
CA SER A 159 -4.52 -6.32 -13.94
C SER A 159 -5.53 -7.46 -13.83
N ALA A 160 -5.42 -8.23 -12.75
CA ALA A 160 -6.37 -9.25 -12.36
C ALA A 160 -6.68 -9.18 -10.85
N TYR A 161 -7.77 -9.78 -10.44
CA TYR A 161 -8.27 -9.64 -9.08
C TYR A 161 -8.73 -10.99 -8.50
N LEU A 162 -8.68 -11.10 -7.17
CA LEU A 162 -9.20 -12.28 -6.47
C LEU A 162 -10.72 -12.26 -6.34
N LEU A 163 -11.34 -11.08 -6.17
CA LEU A 163 -12.76 -10.93 -5.81
C LEU A 163 -13.60 -10.17 -6.86
N GLN A 164 -13.04 -9.90 -8.05
CA GLN A 164 -13.78 -9.24 -9.15
C GLN A 164 -13.19 -9.60 -10.51
N ASP A 165 -13.91 -9.28 -11.59
CA ASP A 165 -13.41 -9.45 -12.96
C ASP A 165 -12.44 -8.34 -13.40
N PRO A 166 -11.40 -8.68 -14.21
CA PRO A 166 -11.00 -10.03 -14.60
C PRO A 166 -10.38 -10.79 -13.42
N THR A 167 -10.85 -12.03 -13.21
CA THR A 167 -10.33 -12.84 -12.10
C THR A 167 -8.94 -13.37 -12.40
N VAL A 168 -8.20 -13.70 -11.32
CA VAL A 168 -6.86 -14.27 -11.41
C VAL A 168 -6.85 -15.55 -12.25
N GLU A 169 -7.88 -16.40 -12.13
CA GLU A 169 -8.01 -17.63 -12.90
C GLU A 169 -8.15 -17.39 -14.40
N CYS A 170 -8.68 -16.23 -14.78
CA CYS A 170 -8.87 -15.85 -16.19
C CYS A 170 -7.69 -15.04 -16.75
N ALA A 171 -6.75 -14.62 -15.91
CA ALA A 171 -5.68 -13.70 -16.31
C ALA A 171 -4.79 -14.27 -17.44
N HIS A 172 -4.53 -15.57 -17.43
CA HIS A 172 -3.75 -16.24 -18.48
C HIS A 172 -4.41 -16.20 -19.86
N TYR A 173 -5.74 -16.00 -19.95
CA TYR A 173 -6.44 -15.79 -21.22
C TYR A 173 -6.32 -14.34 -21.73
N ASN A 174 -5.91 -13.41 -20.85
CA ASN A 174 -5.81 -11.99 -21.16
C ASN A 174 -4.38 -11.56 -21.53
N VAL A 175 -3.44 -12.49 -21.53
CA VAL A 175 -2.04 -12.27 -21.96
C VAL A 175 -1.72 -13.16 -23.15
N THR A 176 -0.94 -12.65 -24.08
CA THR A 176 -0.60 -13.35 -25.33
C THR A 176 0.87 -13.79 -25.39
N ASN A 177 1.73 -13.23 -24.54
CA ASN A 177 3.14 -13.58 -24.49
C ASN A 177 3.36 -14.89 -23.70
N GLU A 178 4.33 -15.68 -24.14
CA GLU A 178 4.68 -16.95 -23.49
C GLU A 178 5.31 -16.73 -22.11
N GLN A 179 6.03 -15.62 -21.93
CA GLN A 179 6.62 -15.27 -20.65
C GLN A 179 5.70 -14.31 -19.89
N THR A 180 5.38 -14.65 -18.67
CA THR A 180 4.51 -13.84 -17.81
C THR A 180 5.11 -13.72 -16.42
N VAL A 181 5.17 -12.51 -15.90
CA VAL A 181 5.49 -12.24 -14.51
C VAL A 181 4.26 -11.68 -13.79
N VAL A 182 3.98 -12.22 -12.61
CA VAL A 182 2.85 -11.82 -11.75
C VAL A 182 3.39 -11.11 -10.54
N VAL A 183 2.89 -9.90 -10.28
CA VAL A 183 3.22 -9.12 -9.08
C VAL A 183 1.98 -8.97 -8.21
N PRO A 184 1.95 -9.60 -7.02
CA PRO A 184 0.92 -9.35 -6.02
C PRO A 184 1.05 -7.94 -5.44
N VAL A 185 0.09 -7.07 -5.72
CA VAL A 185 0.07 -5.67 -5.25
C VAL A 185 -0.55 -5.63 -3.85
N PHE A 186 0.17 -6.19 -2.89
CA PHE A 186 -0.16 -6.20 -1.46
C PHE A 186 1.03 -5.66 -0.67
N ILE A 187 0.76 -4.86 0.35
CA ILE A 187 1.82 -4.29 1.20
C ILE A 187 2.20 -5.30 2.28
N THR A 188 1.23 -5.82 3.02
CA THR A 188 1.48 -6.84 4.04
C THR A 188 1.15 -8.22 3.51
N PRO A 189 1.98 -9.24 3.75
CA PRO A 189 1.65 -10.62 3.43
C PRO A 189 0.35 -11.05 4.13
N CYS A 190 -0.53 -11.69 3.38
CA CYS A 190 -1.82 -12.17 3.88
C CYS A 190 -2.22 -13.45 3.12
N ALA A 191 -3.32 -14.07 3.53
CA ALA A 191 -3.84 -15.26 2.85
C ALA A 191 -4.10 -15.02 1.35
N ALA A 192 -4.51 -13.81 0.97
CA ALA A 192 -4.72 -13.43 -0.43
C ALA A 192 -3.44 -13.53 -1.27
N THR A 193 -2.26 -13.22 -0.71
CA THR A 193 -0.97 -13.35 -1.42
C THR A 193 -0.68 -14.79 -1.80
N GLU A 194 -0.96 -15.73 -0.89
CA GLU A 194 -0.79 -17.18 -1.17
C GLU A 194 -1.81 -17.70 -2.17
N GLU A 195 -3.03 -17.17 -2.10
CA GLU A 195 -4.10 -17.53 -3.04
C GLU A 195 -3.74 -17.11 -4.48
N VAL A 196 -3.09 -15.97 -4.68
CA VAL A 196 -2.57 -15.55 -5.99
C VAL A 196 -1.64 -16.62 -6.56
N VAL A 197 -0.62 -17.03 -5.80
CA VAL A 197 0.34 -18.06 -6.22
C VAL A 197 -0.35 -19.40 -6.54
N ALA A 198 -1.33 -19.78 -5.70
CA ALA A 198 -2.06 -21.05 -5.89
C ALA A 198 -2.93 -21.05 -7.18
N LYS A 199 -3.58 -19.91 -7.49
CA LYS A 199 -4.52 -19.80 -8.61
C LYS A 199 -3.83 -19.66 -9.97
N PHE A 200 -2.68 -18.96 -10.04
CA PHE A 200 -1.91 -18.88 -11.29
C PHE A 200 -1.18 -20.18 -11.64
N GLY A 201 -0.87 -21.03 -10.66
CA GLY A 201 0.02 -22.18 -10.83
C GLY A 201 1.49 -21.78 -10.98
N ARG A 202 2.40 -22.59 -10.44
CA ARG A 202 3.84 -22.29 -10.44
C ARG A 202 4.54 -22.62 -11.76
N ASP A 203 3.91 -23.44 -12.60
CA ASP A 203 4.59 -24.03 -13.76
C ASP A 203 4.47 -23.19 -15.04
N VAL A 204 3.69 -22.10 -15.02
CA VAL A 204 3.34 -21.32 -16.22
C VAL A 204 3.81 -19.85 -16.13
N VAL A 205 3.99 -19.33 -14.93
CA VAL A 205 4.34 -17.91 -14.71
C VAL A 205 5.40 -17.74 -13.62
N GLU A 206 6.19 -16.69 -13.74
CA GLU A 206 7.10 -16.27 -12.68
C GLU A 206 6.35 -15.41 -11.65
N HIS A 207 6.50 -15.71 -10.39
CA HIS A 207 5.86 -14.99 -9.29
C HIS A 207 6.87 -14.10 -8.58
N ALA A 208 6.64 -12.80 -8.64
CA ALA A 208 7.37 -11.86 -7.82
C ALA A 208 6.84 -11.86 -6.37
N ASP A 209 7.69 -11.45 -5.45
CA ASP A 209 7.26 -11.17 -4.10
C ASP A 209 6.26 -10.01 -4.08
N SER A 210 5.41 -9.98 -3.04
CA SER A 210 4.56 -8.81 -2.77
C SER A 210 5.41 -7.57 -2.49
N LEU A 211 4.78 -6.41 -2.44
CA LEU A 211 5.49 -5.15 -2.19
C LEU A 211 6.24 -5.17 -0.85
N GLY A 212 5.59 -5.69 0.19
CA GLY A 212 6.24 -6.01 1.47
C GLY A 212 7.13 -4.90 2.01
N THR A 213 8.35 -5.25 2.37
CA THR A 213 9.38 -4.33 2.88
C THR A 213 10.15 -3.58 1.79
N HIS A 214 9.64 -3.52 0.54
CA HIS A 214 10.34 -2.85 -0.55
C HIS A 214 10.67 -1.39 -0.22
N PRO A 215 11.90 -0.89 -0.43
CA PRO A 215 12.31 0.46 -0.03
C PRO A 215 11.44 1.58 -0.62
N ARG A 216 10.91 1.40 -1.83
CA ARG A 216 10.01 2.35 -2.49
C ARG A 216 8.70 2.60 -1.72
N LEU A 217 8.26 1.66 -0.88
CA LEU A 217 7.10 1.91 -0.01
C LEU A 217 7.44 2.92 1.08
N THR A 218 8.66 2.89 1.63
CA THR A 218 9.12 3.95 2.54
C THR A 218 9.13 5.31 1.83
N ASP A 219 9.53 5.36 0.56
CA ASP A 219 9.49 6.59 -0.25
C ASP A 219 8.04 7.06 -0.47
N ALA A 220 7.10 6.12 -0.69
CA ALA A 220 5.67 6.42 -0.81
C ALA A 220 5.10 7.05 0.46
N ILE A 221 5.44 6.51 1.63
CA ILE A 221 5.03 7.05 2.93
C ILE A 221 5.58 8.47 3.10
N CYS A 222 6.88 8.69 2.83
CA CYS A 222 7.48 10.02 2.90
C CYS A 222 6.78 11.03 1.99
N ALA A 223 6.44 10.61 0.76
CA ALA A 223 5.77 11.47 -0.21
C ALA A 223 4.35 11.85 0.25
N GLU A 224 3.63 10.93 0.89
CA GLU A 224 2.27 11.16 1.38
C GLU A 224 2.27 12.16 2.54
N VAL A 225 3.18 11.98 3.50
CA VAL A 225 3.37 12.95 4.60
C VAL A 225 3.75 14.34 4.06
N ALA A 226 4.68 14.41 3.11
CA ALA A 226 5.10 15.68 2.52
C ALA A 226 3.96 16.40 1.79
N LYS A 227 3.08 15.64 1.10
CA LYS A 227 1.89 16.16 0.43
C LYS A 227 0.94 16.83 1.43
N HIS A 228 0.59 16.14 2.51
CA HIS A 228 -0.36 16.66 3.50
C HIS A 228 0.20 17.88 4.24
N ARG A 229 1.48 17.88 4.60
CA ARG A 229 2.14 19.06 5.16
C ARG A 229 2.07 20.28 4.24
N ALA A 230 2.26 20.07 2.95
CA ALA A 230 2.17 21.17 1.98
C ALA A 230 0.73 21.71 1.88
N LEU A 231 -0.28 20.85 2.03
CA LEU A 231 -1.70 21.26 2.02
C LEU A 231 -2.05 22.07 3.28
N GLU A 232 -1.59 21.66 4.45
CA GLU A 232 -1.80 22.39 5.71
C GLU A 232 -1.16 23.77 5.67
N ALA A 233 0.11 23.87 5.26
CA ALA A 233 0.80 25.15 5.14
C ALA A 233 0.07 26.13 4.19
N HIS A 234 -0.58 25.65 3.14
CA HIS A 234 -1.39 26.48 2.25
C HIS A 234 -2.74 26.89 2.86
N ALA A 235 -3.31 26.07 3.74
CA ALA A 235 -4.56 26.39 4.41
C ALA A 235 -4.40 27.50 5.48
N GLU A 236 -3.24 27.53 6.15
CA GLU A 236 -2.92 28.57 7.14
C GLU A 236 -2.63 29.94 6.51
N ASP A 237 -2.13 29.97 5.27
CA ASP A 237 -1.82 31.21 4.53
C ASP A 237 -3.05 31.82 3.81
N SER A 238 -4.25 31.23 3.89
CA SER A 238 -5.47 31.62 3.15
C SER A 238 -6.53 32.20 4.05
#